data_9a19be91973c29c7f701783cb81a8008
#
_entry.id   9a19be91973c29c7f701783cb81a8008
#
_cell.length_a   1.000
_cell.length_b   1.000
_cell.length_c   1.000
_cell.angle_alpha   90.00
_cell.angle_beta   90.00
_cell.angle_gamma   90.00
#
_symmetry.space_group_name_H-M   'P 1'
#
loop_
_entity.id
_entity.type
_entity.pdbx_description
1 polymer ?
#
loop_
_entity_poly.entity_id
_entity_poly.type
_entity_poly.pdbx_seq_one_letter_code
_entity_poly.pdbx_strand_id
1 'polypeptide(L)'
;MQLYDRYVLPHLIDFACGMGDVMKQRSLLVPRARGRVLEIGMGTGLNLSFYDPAKVSTIVGVDPAAQMQTLARKRAAAIGIPVDMVALELGQIRAEAGSFDSIVCTFTLCSIPDAVAALKEMRRVLKPGGELLFCEHGLAPDAGVRAWQRRLTPGWKPLGGGWHPGRGQAG
;
A
#
# COMPACT_ATOMS: atom_id res chain seq x y z
N MET A 1 -24.07 4.49 -4.47
CA MET A 1 -22.73 4.45 -3.89
C MET A 1 -22.16 3.02 -3.88
N GLN A 2 -22.83 2.01 -3.33
CA GLN A 2 -22.28 0.64 -3.25
C GLN A 2 -21.87 -0.01 -4.59
N LEU A 3 -22.58 0.23 -5.69
CA LEU A 3 -22.24 -0.33 -7.01
C LEU A 3 -20.99 0.34 -7.61
N TYR A 4 -20.85 1.65 -7.45
CA TYR A 4 -19.67 2.39 -7.87
C TYR A 4 -18.42 1.90 -7.11
N ASP A 5 -18.51 1.81 -5.77
CA ASP A 5 -17.41 1.39 -4.90
C ASP A 5 -16.98 -0.05 -5.20
N ARG A 6 -17.92 -0.91 -5.62
CA ARG A 6 -17.66 -2.32 -5.89
C ARG A 6 -17.09 -2.60 -7.28
N TYR A 7 -17.56 -1.89 -8.30
CA TYR A 7 -17.28 -2.24 -9.70
C TYR A 7 -16.49 -1.20 -10.48
N VAL A 8 -16.52 0.08 -10.07
CA VAL A 8 -15.86 1.17 -10.81
C VAL A 8 -14.59 1.64 -10.09
N LEU A 9 -14.70 1.90 -8.79
CA LEU A 9 -13.62 2.44 -7.98
C LEU A 9 -12.34 1.58 -8.01
N PRO A 10 -12.38 0.22 -7.91
CA PRO A 10 -11.17 -0.60 -8.01
C PRO A 10 -10.41 -0.41 -9.31
N HIS A 11 -11.13 -0.33 -10.45
CA HIS A 11 -10.51 -0.14 -11.75
C HIS A 11 -9.96 1.27 -11.94
N LEU A 12 -10.64 2.27 -11.39
CA LEU A 12 -10.18 3.66 -11.44
C LEU A 12 -8.90 3.85 -10.62
N ILE A 13 -8.87 3.30 -9.40
CA ILE A 13 -7.67 3.30 -8.54
C ILE A 13 -6.55 2.50 -9.20
N ASP A 14 -6.86 1.33 -9.75
CA ASP A 14 -5.89 0.50 -10.46
C ASP A 14 -5.24 1.24 -11.62
N PHE A 15 -6.03 1.94 -12.42
CA PHE A 15 -5.55 2.77 -13.52
C PHE A 15 -4.67 3.92 -13.01
N ALA A 16 -5.15 4.69 -12.02
CA ALA A 16 -4.42 5.84 -11.50
C ALA A 16 -3.10 5.45 -10.82
N CYS A 17 -3.11 4.37 -10.02
CA CYS A 17 -1.93 3.84 -9.34
C CYS A 17 -1.02 2.99 -10.27
N GLY A 18 -1.54 2.60 -11.44
CA GLY A 18 -0.82 1.89 -12.50
C GLY A 18 -0.10 2.81 -13.50
N MET A 19 -0.12 4.14 -13.31
CA MET A 19 0.57 5.07 -14.20
C MET A 19 2.09 4.92 -14.13
N GLY A 20 2.78 5.23 -15.23
CA GLY A 20 4.20 4.93 -15.46
C GLY A 20 5.15 5.35 -14.33
N ASP A 21 5.02 6.57 -13.81
CA ASP A 21 5.90 7.06 -12.74
C ASP A 21 5.70 6.33 -11.41
N VAL A 22 4.44 6.01 -11.07
CA VAL A 22 4.08 5.24 -9.86
C VAL A 22 4.61 3.82 -9.98
N MET A 23 4.44 3.18 -11.14
CA MET A 23 4.95 1.84 -11.41
C MET A 23 6.48 1.81 -11.42
N LYS A 24 7.14 2.84 -11.90
CA LYS A 24 8.61 2.99 -11.83
C LYS A 24 9.10 3.02 -10.38
N GLN A 25 8.44 3.75 -9.48
CA GLN A 25 8.81 3.74 -8.06
C GLN A 25 8.64 2.35 -7.44
N ARG A 26 7.54 1.64 -7.75
CA ARG A 26 7.32 0.25 -7.33
C ARG A 26 8.44 -0.68 -7.82
N SER A 27 8.83 -0.58 -9.09
CA SER A 27 9.88 -1.42 -9.68
C SER A 27 11.26 -1.23 -9.07
N LEU A 28 11.55 -0.07 -8.46
CA LEU A 28 12.80 0.20 -7.76
C LEU A 28 12.78 -0.28 -6.29
N LEU A 29 11.60 -0.28 -5.68
CA LEU A 29 11.46 -0.54 -4.25
C LEU A 29 11.16 -2.02 -3.96
N VAL A 30 10.12 -2.57 -4.61
CA VAL A 30 9.55 -3.88 -4.28
C VAL A 30 10.53 -5.05 -4.47
N PRO A 31 11.42 -5.06 -5.50
CA PRO A 31 12.41 -6.15 -5.67
C PRO A 31 13.44 -6.27 -4.54
N ARG A 32 13.49 -5.31 -3.61
CA ARG A 32 14.33 -5.36 -2.42
C ARG A 32 13.75 -6.22 -1.31
N ALA A 33 12.45 -6.50 -1.35
CA ALA A 33 11.78 -7.33 -0.36
C ALA A 33 12.32 -8.76 -0.38
N ARG A 34 12.38 -9.39 0.80
CA ARG A 34 12.90 -10.75 0.98
C ARG A 34 12.19 -11.49 2.11
N GLY A 35 12.29 -12.81 2.08
CA GLY A 35 11.75 -13.70 3.11
C GLY A 35 10.23 -13.63 3.18
N ARG A 36 9.68 -13.65 4.38
CA ARG A 36 8.24 -13.47 4.62
C ARG A 36 7.91 -11.98 4.60
N VAL A 37 7.09 -11.58 3.66
CA VAL A 37 6.72 -10.18 3.40
C VAL A 37 5.33 -9.86 3.94
N LEU A 38 5.20 -8.70 4.60
CA LEU A 38 3.91 -8.08 4.88
C LEU A 38 3.72 -6.90 3.93
N GLU A 39 2.65 -6.90 3.15
CA GLU A 39 2.27 -5.78 2.29
C GLU A 39 1.09 -5.02 2.89
N ILE A 40 1.32 -3.75 3.26
CA ILE A 40 0.31 -2.86 3.83
C ILE A 40 -0.37 -2.09 2.70
N GLY A 41 -1.71 -2.20 2.63
CA GLY A 41 -2.49 -1.59 1.56
C GLY A 41 -2.24 -2.26 0.22
N MET A 42 -2.39 -3.58 0.16
CA MET A 42 -2.17 -4.34 -1.07
C MET A 42 -3.06 -3.86 -2.23
N GLY A 43 -4.26 -3.34 -1.95
CA GLY A 43 -5.17 -2.83 -2.94
C GLY A 43 -5.49 -3.85 -4.02
N THR A 44 -5.29 -3.46 -5.28
CA THR A 44 -5.47 -4.34 -6.44
C THR A 44 -4.27 -5.25 -6.74
N GLY A 45 -3.22 -5.20 -5.93
CA GLY A 45 -2.03 -6.06 -6.06
C GLY A 45 -1.02 -5.60 -7.12
N LEU A 46 -0.88 -4.29 -7.35
CA LEU A 46 0.05 -3.75 -8.34
C LEU A 46 1.53 -4.05 -8.03
N ASN A 47 1.88 -4.25 -6.75
CA ASN A 47 3.24 -4.63 -6.36
C ASN A 47 3.58 -6.08 -6.72
N LEU A 48 2.59 -6.95 -6.84
CA LEU A 48 2.79 -8.39 -6.95
C LEU A 48 3.71 -8.80 -8.11
N SER A 49 3.65 -8.06 -9.22
CA SER A 49 4.50 -8.30 -10.40
C SER A 49 5.98 -7.95 -10.21
N PHE A 50 6.34 -7.27 -9.12
CA PHE A 50 7.71 -6.83 -8.86
C PHE A 50 8.42 -7.64 -7.78
N TYR A 51 7.72 -8.53 -7.07
CA TYR A 51 8.37 -9.43 -6.13
C TYR A 51 9.21 -10.47 -6.86
N ASP A 52 10.40 -10.74 -6.32
CA ASP A 52 11.32 -11.75 -6.84
C ASP A 52 11.05 -13.11 -6.15
N PRO A 53 10.54 -14.13 -6.87
CA PRO A 53 10.26 -15.45 -6.28
C PRO A 53 11.50 -16.15 -5.71
N ALA A 54 12.71 -15.76 -6.12
CA ALA A 54 13.93 -16.30 -5.56
C ALA A 54 14.27 -15.73 -4.18
N LYS A 55 13.71 -14.57 -3.83
CA LYS A 55 13.98 -13.87 -2.56
C LYS A 55 12.81 -13.91 -1.58
N VAL A 56 11.57 -13.97 -2.09
CA VAL A 56 10.36 -13.88 -1.28
C VAL A 56 9.73 -15.26 -1.14
N SER A 57 9.56 -15.70 0.10
CA SER A 57 8.98 -17.02 0.40
C SER A 57 7.45 -17.00 0.48
N THR A 58 6.87 -15.93 1.00
CA THR A 58 5.42 -15.74 1.11
C THR A 58 5.08 -14.26 1.29
N ILE A 59 3.90 -13.87 0.87
CA ILE A 59 3.36 -12.51 1.02
C ILE A 59 2.07 -12.58 1.82
N VAL A 60 1.97 -11.76 2.86
CA VAL A 60 0.73 -11.51 3.58
C VAL A 60 0.28 -10.09 3.25
N GLY A 61 -0.79 -9.96 2.48
CA GLY A 61 -1.36 -8.68 2.08
C GLY A 61 -2.49 -8.27 3.02
N VAL A 62 -2.45 -7.05 3.54
CA VAL A 62 -3.53 -6.48 4.34
C VAL A 62 -4.13 -5.28 3.63
N ASP A 63 -5.46 -5.29 3.50
CA ASP A 63 -6.22 -4.18 2.92
C ASP A 63 -7.65 -4.16 3.50
N PRO A 64 -8.16 -2.98 3.92
CA PRO A 64 -9.52 -2.87 4.43
C PRO A 64 -10.58 -2.99 3.32
N ALA A 65 -10.21 -2.80 2.06
CA ALA A 65 -11.10 -2.75 0.92
C ALA A 65 -11.27 -4.13 0.27
N ALA A 66 -12.20 -4.94 0.78
CA ALA A 66 -12.46 -6.30 0.26
C ALA A 66 -12.74 -6.34 -1.26
N GLN A 67 -13.31 -5.27 -1.82
CA GLN A 67 -13.58 -5.15 -3.26
C GLN A 67 -12.32 -5.13 -4.13
N MET A 68 -11.17 -4.71 -3.58
CA MET A 68 -9.89 -4.72 -4.28
C MET A 68 -9.30 -6.13 -4.43
N GLN A 69 -9.67 -7.05 -3.53
CA GLN A 69 -9.09 -8.38 -3.46
C GLN A 69 -9.33 -9.23 -4.72
N THR A 70 -10.38 -8.98 -5.48
CA THR A 70 -10.65 -9.74 -6.71
C THR A 70 -9.53 -9.58 -7.74
N LEU A 71 -9.07 -8.35 -7.97
CA LEU A 71 -7.94 -8.07 -8.87
C LEU A 71 -6.61 -8.57 -8.27
N ALA A 72 -6.41 -8.37 -6.97
CA ALA A 72 -5.22 -8.83 -6.27
C ALA A 72 -5.08 -10.37 -6.34
N ARG A 73 -6.16 -11.14 -6.10
CA ARG A 73 -6.14 -12.61 -6.23
C ARG A 73 -5.79 -13.08 -7.64
N LYS A 74 -6.32 -12.40 -8.67
CA LYS A 74 -5.98 -12.73 -10.07
C LYS A 74 -4.49 -12.51 -10.34
N ARG A 75 -3.90 -11.44 -9.82
CA ARG A 75 -2.45 -11.16 -9.94
C ARG A 75 -1.61 -12.14 -9.12
N ALA A 76 -2.05 -12.45 -7.90
CA ALA A 76 -1.37 -13.40 -7.01
C ALA A 76 -1.22 -14.78 -7.64
N ALA A 77 -2.24 -15.26 -8.35
CA ALA A 77 -2.20 -16.55 -9.04
C ALA A 77 -1.12 -16.63 -10.14
N ALA A 78 -0.61 -15.50 -10.61
CA ALA A 78 0.34 -15.43 -11.72
C ALA A 78 1.82 -15.35 -11.29
N ILE A 79 2.10 -15.09 -9.99
CA ILE A 79 3.48 -14.75 -9.56
C ILE A 79 4.28 -15.93 -8.99
N GLY A 80 3.67 -17.09 -8.76
CA GLY A 80 4.37 -18.27 -8.22
C GLY A 80 4.83 -18.14 -6.75
N ILE A 81 4.40 -17.10 -6.03
CA ILE A 81 4.65 -16.89 -4.60
C ILE A 81 3.33 -17.09 -3.87
N PRO A 82 3.28 -17.85 -2.75
CA PRO A 82 2.09 -17.94 -1.90
C PRO A 82 1.68 -16.56 -1.38
N VAL A 83 0.42 -16.16 -1.59
CA VAL A 83 -0.14 -14.88 -1.17
C VAL A 83 -1.38 -15.10 -0.31
N ASP A 84 -1.31 -14.70 0.95
CA ASP A 84 -2.44 -14.67 1.86
C ASP A 84 -3.00 -13.24 1.96
N MET A 85 -4.31 -13.08 1.79
CA MET A 85 -4.98 -11.79 1.90
C MET A 85 -5.82 -11.76 3.17
N VAL A 86 -5.44 -10.89 4.09
CA VAL A 86 -6.06 -10.76 5.40
C VAL A 86 -6.75 -9.40 5.51
N ALA A 87 -7.99 -9.39 6.00
CA ALA A 87 -8.67 -8.15 6.32
C ALA A 87 -8.01 -7.49 7.54
N LEU A 88 -7.81 -6.17 7.49
CA LEU A 88 -7.41 -5.38 8.66
C LEU A 88 -8.60 -5.28 9.62
N GLU A 89 -8.45 -5.78 10.83
CA GLU A 89 -9.43 -5.59 11.90
C GLU A 89 -8.90 -4.58 12.92
N LEU A 90 -9.68 -3.52 13.13
CA LEU A 90 -9.42 -2.51 14.18
C LEU A 90 -8.01 -1.89 14.15
N GLY A 91 -7.37 -1.82 12.99
CA GLY A 91 -6.03 -1.22 12.86
C GLY A 91 -4.88 -2.08 13.37
N GLN A 92 -5.15 -3.31 13.82
CA GLN A 92 -4.12 -4.25 14.29
C GLN A 92 -3.78 -5.28 13.20
N ILE A 93 -2.49 -5.58 13.09
CA ILE A 93 -1.99 -6.64 12.24
C ILE A 93 -2.05 -7.96 13.04
N ARG A 94 -2.89 -8.89 12.62
CA ARG A 94 -2.99 -10.22 13.25
C ARG A 94 -1.75 -11.05 12.93
N ALA A 95 -0.64 -10.71 13.56
CA ALA A 95 0.61 -11.44 13.44
C ALA A 95 1.43 -11.31 14.74
N GLU A 96 2.26 -12.30 14.99
CA GLU A 96 3.20 -12.28 16.11
C GLU A 96 4.28 -11.21 15.91
N ALA A 97 4.84 -10.73 17.02
CA ALA A 97 5.98 -9.82 16.98
C ALA A 97 7.17 -10.49 16.27
N GLY A 98 7.88 -9.73 15.44
CA GLY A 98 9.06 -10.21 14.75
C GLY A 98 8.79 -11.36 13.78
N SER A 99 7.63 -11.39 13.11
CA SER A 99 7.23 -12.47 12.20
C SER A 99 7.54 -12.22 10.73
N PHE A 100 7.89 -10.98 10.33
CA PHE A 100 8.18 -10.62 8.94
C PHE A 100 9.62 -10.17 8.72
N ASP A 101 10.20 -10.59 7.60
CA ASP A 101 11.55 -10.20 7.19
C ASP A 101 11.54 -8.85 6.46
N SER A 102 10.47 -8.56 5.73
CA SER A 102 10.26 -7.29 5.04
C SER A 102 8.82 -6.82 5.20
N ILE A 103 8.65 -5.51 5.29
CA ILE A 103 7.34 -4.85 5.18
C ILE A 103 7.38 -3.94 3.98
N VAL A 104 6.37 -4.02 3.12
CA VAL A 104 6.19 -3.14 1.96
C VAL A 104 4.95 -2.29 2.16
N CYS A 105 5.10 -0.97 2.05
CA CYS A 105 4.01 -0.01 2.16
C CYS A 105 4.17 1.05 1.07
N THR A 106 3.33 1.01 0.04
CA THR A 106 3.42 1.93 -1.09
C THR A 106 2.12 2.67 -1.29
N PHE A 107 2.17 4.00 -1.22
CA PHE A 107 1.03 4.90 -1.47
C PHE A 107 -0.20 4.60 -0.58
N THR A 108 0.04 4.22 0.68
CA THR A 108 -0.99 3.75 1.61
C THR A 108 -1.06 4.55 2.90
N LEU A 109 0.08 4.98 3.47
CA LEU A 109 0.12 5.71 4.75
C LEU A 109 -0.72 7.00 4.71
N CYS A 110 -0.83 7.62 3.54
CA CYS A 110 -1.69 8.80 3.33
C CYS A 110 -3.18 8.53 3.58
N SER A 111 -3.63 7.28 3.47
CA SER A 111 -5.01 6.84 3.68
C SER A 111 -5.27 6.29 5.09
N ILE A 112 -4.22 6.01 5.87
CA ILE A 112 -4.35 5.49 7.23
C ILE A 112 -4.66 6.63 8.21
N PRO A 113 -5.75 6.55 9.00
CA PRO A 113 -6.13 7.62 9.94
C PRO A 113 -5.04 7.93 10.97
N ASP A 114 -4.44 6.91 11.58
CA ASP A 114 -3.33 7.01 12.53
C ASP A 114 -2.08 6.32 11.97
N ALA A 115 -1.30 7.08 11.20
CA ALA A 115 -0.06 6.58 10.60
C ALA A 115 1.00 6.22 11.65
N VAL A 116 1.02 6.92 12.80
CA VAL A 116 1.97 6.65 13.88
C VAL A 116 1.68 5.31 14.55
N ALA A 117 0.41 5.02 14.84
CA ALA A 117 0.01 3.72 15.36
C ALA A 117 0.31 2.60 14.36
N ALA A 118 0.04 2.82 13.07
CA ALA A 118 0.36 1.87 12.01
C ALA A 118 1.87 1.57 11.94
N LEU A 119 2.73 2.59 12.00
CA LEU A 119 4.18 2.43 12.01
C LEU A 119 4.68 1.69 13.27
N LYS A 120 4.08 1.91 14.43
CA LYS A 120 4.40 1.15 15.65
C LYS A 120 4.04 -0.34 15.49
N GLU A 121 2.88 -0.63 14.89
CA GLU A 121 2.47 -2.01 14.59
C GLU A 121 3.39 -2.67 13.56
N MET A 122 3.73 -1.98 12.49
CA MET A 122 4.72 -2.46 11.51
C MET A 122 6.05 -2.80 12.21
N ARG A 123 6.54 -1.89 13.06
CA ARG A 123 7.76 -2.15 13.85
C ARG A 123 7.63 -3.36 14.77
N ARG A 124 6.46 -3.59 15.39
CA ARG A 124 6.21 -4.74 16.26
C ARG A 124 6.34 -6.06 15.53
N VAL A 125 5.74 -6.15 14.33
CA VAL A 125 5.71 -7.39 13.56
C VAL A 125 6.96 -7.61 12.70
N LEU A 126 7.78 -6.59 12.49
CA LEU A 126 9.05 -6.67 11.77
C LEU A 126 10.12 -7.33 12.63
N LYS A 127 10.87 -8.28 12.08
CA LYS A 127 12.01 -8.92 12.76
C LYS A 127 13.11 -7.90 13.08
N PRO A 128 13.91 -8.14 14.13
CA PRO A 128 15.17 -7.42 14.28
C PRO A 128 16.03 -7.58 13.01
N GLY A 129 16.49 -6.47 12.44
CA GLY A 129 17.23 -6.47 11.18
C GLY A 129 16.37 -6.62 9.91
N GLY A 130 15.06 -6.70 10.04
CA GLY A 130 14.13 -6.63 8.91
C GLY A 130 14.05 -5.24 8.30
N GLU A 131 13.55 -5.14 7.06
CA GLU A 131 13.45 -3.87 6.33
C GLU A 131 12.00 -3.41 6.17
N LEU A 132 11.75 -2.11 6.45
CA LEU A 132 10.55 -1.42 6.02
C LEU A 132 10.84 -0.69 4.70
N LEU A 133 10.21 -1.14 3.64
CA LEU A 133 10.29 -0.56 2.31
C LEU A 133 9.04 0.27 2.06
N PHE A 134 9.18 1.58 1.96
CA PHE A 134 8.02 2.44 1.77
C PHE A 134 8.24 3.51 0.72
N CYS A 135 7.16 3.88 0.03
CA CYS A 135 7.09 5.00 -0.90
C CYS A 135 5.71 5.64 -0.77
N GLU A 136 5.68 6.96 -0.57
CA GLU A 136 4.44 7.69 -0.34
C GLU A 136 4.38 8.99 -1.12
N HIS A 137 3.17 9.46 -1.40
CA HIS A 137 2.96 10.79 -1.93
C HIS A 137 3.26 11.84 -0.85
N GLY A 138 4.23 12.69 -1.11
CA GLY A 138 4.56 13.83 -0.26
C GLY A 138 4.02 15.14 -0.80
N LEU A 139 4.12 16.19 0.04
CA LEU A 139 3.96 17.55 -0.44
C LEU A 139 5.10 17.88 -1.42
N ALA A 140 4.75 18.46 -2.56
CA ALA A 140 5.75 18.87 -3.53
C ALA A 140 6.74 19.89 -2.91
N PRO A 141 8.03 19.80 -3.22
CA PRO A 141 9.02 20.79 -2.79
C PRO A 141 8.74 22.17 -3.39
N ASP A 142 8.12 22.23 -4.55
CA ASP A 142 7.71 23.49 -5.19
C ASP A 142 6.50 24.12 -4.51
N ALA A 143 6.61 25.41 -4.19
CA ALA A 143 5.58 26.15 -3.47
C ALA A 143 4.27 26.31 -4.27
N GLY A 144 4.38 26.48 -5.60
CA GLY A 144 3.22 26.61 -6.48
C GLY A 144 2.44 25.30 -6.56
N VAL A 145 3.15 24.17 -6.76
CA VAL A 145 2.53 22.83 -6.78
C VAL A 145 1.90 22.50 -5.42
N ARG A 146 2.55 22.85 -4.29
CA ARG A 146 1.96 22.70 -2.94
C ARG A 146 0.65 23.48 -2.77
N ALA A 147 0.61 24.71 -3.28
CA ALA A 147 -0.59 25.54 -3.21
C ALA A 147 -1.76 24.88 -3.98
N TRP A 148 -1.48 24.32 -5.17
CA TRP A 148 -2.44 23.55 -5.95
C TRP A 148 -2.88 22.26 -5.25
N GLN A 149 -1.96 21.48 -4.69
CA GLN A 149 -2.27 20.29 -3.90
C GLN A 149 -3.25 20.61 -2.76
N ARG A 150 -2.97 21.68 -1.99
CA ARG A 150 -3.85 22.12 -0.89
C ARG A 150 -5.23 22.56 -1.38
N ARG A 151 -5.32 23.22 -2.51
CA ARG A 151 -6.56 23.74 -3.07
C ARG A 151 -7.46 22.63 -3.64
N LEU A 152 -6.88 21.60 -4.24
CA LEU A 152 -7.60 20.49 -4.84
C LEU A 152 -7.98 19.40 -3.83
N THR A 153 -7.23 19.25 -2.74
CA THR A 153 -7.44 18.21 -1.71
C THR A 153 -8.88 18.14 -1.18
N PRO A 154 -9.57 19.24 -0.84
CA PRO A 154 -10.94 19.16 -0.31
C PRO A 154 -11.94 18.56 -1.30
N GLY A 155 -11.81 18.88 -2.59
CA GLY A 155 -12.67 18.34 -3.65
C GLY A 155 -12.36 16.89 -4.02
N TRP A 156 -11.12 16.45 -3.77
CA TRP A 156 -10.66 15.11 -4.12
C TRP A 156 -11.04 14.04 -3.08
N LYS A 157 -11.16 14.43 -1.82
CA LYS A 157 -11.46 13.51 -0.70
C LYS A 157 -12.66 12.57 -0.93
N PRO A 158 -13.83 13.04 -1.38
CA PRO A 158 -14.98 12.17 -1.58
C PRO A 158 -14.85 11.23 -2.78
N LEU A 159 -13.98 11.56 -3.76
CA LEU A 159 -13.79 10.80 -4.99
C LEU A 159 -12.64 9.79 -4.90
N GLY A 160 -11.63 10.06 -4.08
CA GLY A 160 -10.37 9.31 -3.99
C GLY A 160 -10.27 8.32 -2.83
N GLY A 161 -11.40 7.83 -2.27
CA GLY A 161 -11.37 6.77 -1.24
C GLY A 161 -10.61 7.12 0.04
N GLY A 162 -10.58 8.41 0.45
CA GLY A 162 -9.92 8.86 1.68
C GLY A 162 -8.47 9.33 1.51
N TRP A 163 -7.95 9.37 0.29
CA TRP A 163 -6.60 9.83 0.00
C TRP A 163 -6.35 11.28 0.45
N HIS A 164 -5.24 11.51 1.16
CA HIS A 164 -4.80 12.80 1.70
C HIS A 164 -3.42 13.19 1.15
N PRO A 165 -3.32 13.94 0.06
CA PRO A 165 -2.04 14.32 -0.55
C PRO A 165 -1.18 15.26 0.32
N GLY A 166 -1.69 15.73 1.44
CA GLY A 166 -1.01 16.70 2.33
C GLY A 166 -0.52 16.15 3.67
N ARG A 167 -0.60 14.85 3.96
CA ARG A 167 -0.21 14.26 5.27
C ARG A 167 1.28 13.94 5.42
N GLY A 168 2.12 14.31 4.54
CA GLY A 168 3.49 13.83 4.48
C GLY A 168 4.57 14.67 5.16
N GLN A 169 4.29 15.58 6.10
CA GLN A 169 5.35 16.24 6.90
C GLN A 169 4.75 16.94 8.13
N ALA A 170 4.63 16.23 9.23
CA ALA A 170 4.92 16.80 10.54
C ALA A 170 6.35 16.34 10.87
N GLY A 171 7.27 17.31 11.02
CA GLY A 171 8.68 17.14 11.28
C GLY A 171 9.00 16.41 12.57
#